data_07fb769596b3002041cdfca32712c7b4
#
_entry.id   07fb769596b3002041cdfca32712c7b4
#
_cell.length_a   1.000
_cell.length_b   1.000
_cell.length_c   1.000
_cell.angle_alpha   90.00
_cell.angle_beta   90.00
_cell.angle_gamma   90.00
#
_symmetry.space_group_name_H-M   'P 1'
#
loop_
_entity.id
_entity.type
_entity.pdbx_description
1 polymer ?
#
loop_
_entity_poly.entity_id
_entity_poly.type
_entity_poly.pdbx_seq_one_letter_code
_entity_poly.pdbx_strand_id
1 'polypeptide(L)'
;MKMSDRSFEILETKERVIADNDAEAAKVRELLAKHKIFLVNLMASPGAGKTTTLVRTINALKDKYRIGVMEADVDSDVDAKTVADAGAKVIQLHTGGSCHMDADMTRRGLEGLGLEDVDVVFLENVGNLVCPAEFDVGANKRVMILSVPEGDDKPLKYPLMFTVSDCMLIGKIDVAPVFDFDFKACKERVLKLNPDMKIFEVSALKGDGFEEWIEWLTQQIERNR
;
A
#
# COMPACT_ATOMS: atom_id res chain seq x y z
N MET A 1 -26.40 -49.74 -21.76
CA MET A 1 -26.17 -48.32 -22.04
C MET A 1 -25.13 -47.81 -21.01
N LYS A 2 -23.84 -47.75 -21.39
CA LYS A 2 -22.76 -47.32 -20.49
C LYS A 2 -22.85 -45.80 -20.37
N MET A 3 -23.10 -45.29 -19.16
CA MET A 3 -22.94 -43.87 -18.87
C MET A 3 -21.45 -43.54 -19.01
N SER A 4 -21.15 -42.58 -19.90
CA SER A 4 -19.80 -42.07 -20.04
C SER A 4 -19.45 -41.30 -18.78
N ASP A 5 -18.37 -41.72 -18.14
CA ASP A 5 -17.72 -41.03 -17.04
C ASP A 5 -17.22 -39.69 -17.61
N ARG A 6 -17.92 -38.60 -17.33
CA ARG A 6 -17.44 -37.24 -17.66
C ARG A 6 -16.56 -36.80 -16.52
N SER A 7 -15.29 -37.14 -16.61
CA SER A 7 -14.27 -36.51 -15.77
C SER A 7 -14.16 -35.03 -16.17
N PHE A 8 -14.34 -34.13 -15.21
CA PHE A 8 -13.99 -32.72 -15.39
C PHE A 8 -12.73 -32.44 -14.55
N GLU A 9 -11.84 -31.67 -15.11
CA GLU A 9 -10.60 -31.26 -14.46
C GLU A 9 -10.82 -29.85 -13.90
N ILE A 10 -10.55 -29.68 -12.60
CA ILE A 10 -10.56 -28.36 -11.95
C ILE A 10 -9.16 -27.78 -12.13
N LEU A 11 -9.05 -26.75 -12.96
CA LEU A 11 -7.81 -26.02 -13.14
C LEU A 11 -7.77 -24.86 -12.12
N GLU A 12 -6.85 -24.93 -11.18
CA GLU A 12 -6.56 -23.84 -10.25
C GLU A 12 -5.68 -22.78 -10.95
N THR A 13 -6.35 -21.85 -11.64
CA THR A 13 -5.67 -20.76 -12.36
C THR A 13 -5.09 -19.71 -11.44
N LYS A 14 -5.66 -19.54 -10.24
CA LYS A 14 -5.22 -18.51 -9.25
C LYS A 14 -3.80 -18.74 -8.75
N GLU A 15 -3.42 -19.98 -8.43
CA GLU A 15 -2.06 -20.31 -7.95
C GLU A 15 -0.98 -19.98 -9.00
N ARG A 16 -1.28 -20.19 -10.27
CA ARG A 16 -0.34 -19.92 -11.37
C ARG A 16 -0.12 -18.42 -11.57
N VAL A 17 -1.18 -17.63 -11.52
CA VAL A 17 -1.11 -16.17 -11.65
C VAL A 17 -0.33 -15.55 -10.49
N ILE A 18 -0.52 -16.04 -9.26
CA ILE A 18 0.22 -15.57 -8.09
C ILE A 18 1.70 -15.96 -8.21
N ALA A 19 2.03 -17.19 -8.60
CA ALA A 19 3.42 -17.63 -8.74
C ALA A 19 4.19 -16.83 -9.81
N ASP A 20 3.55 -16.52 -10.93
CA ASP A 20 4.13 -15.68 -11.98
C ASP A 20 4.36 -14.25 -11.47
N ASN A 21 3.41 -13.69 -10.72
CA ASN A 21 3.56 -12.38 -10.09
C ASN A 21 4.68 -12.35 -9.04
N ASP A 22 4.85 -13.40 -8.24
CA ASP A 22 5.90 -13.46 -7.22
C ASP A 22 7.30 -13.48 -7.85
N ALA A 23 7.44 -14.13 -9.01
CA ALA A 23 8.67 -14.10 -9.79
C ALA A 23 8.97 -12.68 -10.33
N GLU A 24 7.97 -11.95 -10.79
CA GLU A 24 8.14 -10.54 -11.19
C GLU A 24 8.41 -9.64 -9.99
N ALA A 25 7.77 -9.87 -8.83
CA ALA A 25 8.04 -9.12 -7.60
C ALA A 25 9.50 -9.27 -7.13
N ALA A 26 10.10 -10.45 -7.32
CA ALA A 26 11.53 -10.65 -7.06
C ALA A 26 12.41 -9.76 -7.95
N LYS A 27 12.08 -9.64 -9.25
CA LYS A 27 12.80 -8.73 -10.17
C LYS A 27 12.64 -7.26 -9.80
N VAL A 28 11.46 -6.86 -9.32
CA VAL A 28 11.24 -5.50 -8.78
C VAL A 28 12.18 -5.25 -7.61
N ARG A 29 12.31 -6.17 -6.65
CA ARG A 29 13.24 -6.03 -5.52
C ARG A 29 14.69 -5.92 -5.95
N GLU A 30 15.12 -6.70 -6.95
CA GLU A 30 16.48 -6.61 -7.52
C GLU A 30 16.71 -5.23 -8.17
N LEU A 31 15.71 -4.71 -8.90
CA LEU A 31 15.76 -3.38 -9.51
C LEU A 31 15.88 -2.28 -8.45
N LEU A 32 15.07 -2.34 -7.41
CA LEU A 32 15.11 -1.39 -6.29
C LEU A 32 16.46 -1.41 -5.57
N ALA A 33 16.99 -2.60 -5.28
CA ALA A 33 18.30 -2.76 -4.63
C ALA A 33 19.43 -2.21 -5.48
N LYS A 34 19.43 -2.47 -6.79
CA LYS A 34 20.43 -1.97 -7.75
C LYS A 34 20.48 -0.44 -7.80
N HIS A 35 19.32 0.22 -7.76
CA HIS A 35 19.19 1.68 -7.84
C HIS A 35 19.08 2.37 -6.47
N LYS A 36 19.13 1.61 -5.37
CA LYS A 36 18.98 2.09 -3.99
C LYS A 36 17.69 2.87 -3.77
N ILE A 37 16.61 2.40 -4.38
CA ILE A 37 15.27 2.97 -4.25
C ILE A 37 14.53 2.23 -3.14
N PHE A 38 13.84 2.98 -2.28
CA PHE A 38 12.95 2.42 -1.26
C PHE A 38 11.50 2.56 -1.71
N LEU A 39 10.82 1.44 -1.94
CA LEU A 39 9.41 1.40 -2.38
C LEU A 39 8.47 1.08 -1.22
N VAL A 40 7.47 1.94 -1.03
CA VAL A 40 6.35 1.74 -0.10
C VAL A 40 5.07 1.47 -0.89
N ASN A 41 4.43 0.32 -0.65
CA ASN A 41 3.09 0.04 -1.16
C ASN A 41 2.05 0.53 -0.13
N LEU A 42 1.29 1.56 -0.48
CA LEU A 42 0.27 2.18 0.37
C LEU A 42 -1.11 1.63 -0.01
N MET A 43 -1.72 0.89 0.90
CA MET A 43 -2.97 0.15 0.68
C MET A 43 -4.06 0.65 1.64
N ALA A 44 -5.29 0.75 1.16
CA ALA A 44 -6.44 1.12 2.00
C ALA A 44 -7.77 0.92 1.26
N SER A 45 -8.86 1.05 1.97
CA SER A 45 -10.19 1.22 1.35
C SER A 45 -10.28 2.54 0.57
N PRO A 46 -11.22 2.67 -0.37
CA PRO A 46 -11.58 3.96 -0.94
C PRO A 46 -11.99 4.94 0.17
N GLY A 47 -11.54 6.19 0.07
CA GLY A 47 -11.88 7.23 1.04
C GLY A 47 -11.21 7.11 2.42
N ALA A 48 -10.32 6.16 2.66
CA ALA A 48 -9.58 6.02 3.93
C ALA A 48 -8.60 7.18 4.19
N GLY A 49 -8.24 7.97 3.17
CA GLY A 49 -7.34 9.11 3.29
C GLY A 49 -5.92 8.82 2.83
N LYS A 50 -5.73 7.91 1.86
CA LYS A 50 -4.40 7.60 1.27
C LYS A 50 -3.69 8.86 0.78
N THR A 51 -4.28 9.57 -0.16
CA THR A 51 -3.71 10.78 -0.78
C THR A 51 -3.37 11.86 0.24
N THR A 52 -4.27 12.12 1.21
CA THR A 52 -4.00 13.12 2.26
C THR A 52 -2.82 12.71 3.15
N THR A 53 -2.74 11.41 3.51
CA THR A 53 -1.63 10.85 4.29
C THR A 53 -0.34 10.91 3.49
N LEU A 54 -0.38 10.58 2.21
CA LEU A 54 0.76 10.63 1.30
C LEU A 54 1.30 12.05 1.15
N VAL A 55 0.45 13.04 0.87
CA VAL A 55 0.84 14.46 0.76
C VAL A 55 1.53 14.95 2.03
N ARG A 56 1.01 14.64 3.21
CA ARG A 56 1.65 15.02 4.47
C ARG A 56 3.01 14.32 4.64
N THR A 57 3.11 13.05 4.26
CA THR A 57 4.36 12.28 4.31
C THR A 57 5.40 12.86 3.34
N ILE A 58 5.00 13.20 2.11
CA ILE A 58 5.87 13.87 1.13
C ILE A 58 6.41 15.19 1.69
N ASN A 59 5.54 16.03 2.23
CA ASN A 59 5.96 17.32 2.80
C ASN A 59 6.96 17.19 3.95
N ALA A 60 6.92 16.10 4.71
CA ALA A 60 7.90 15.82 5.77
C ALA A 60 9.23 15.26 5.27
N LEU A 61 9.26 14.63 4.09
CA LEU A 61 10.44 13.91 3.59
C LEU A 61 11.14 14.57 2.40
N LYS A 62 10.48 15.47 1.65
CA LYS A 62 10.95 16.01 0.37
C LYS A 62 12.26 16.81 0.44
N ASP A 63 12.58 17.36 1.60
CA ASP A 63 13.84 18.10 1.79
C ASP A 63 15.05 17.13 1.98
N LYS A 64 14.78 15.88 2.26
CA LYS A 64 15.80 14.84 2.50
C LYS A 64 15.92 13.83 1.37
N TYR A 65 14.82 13.53 0.67
CA TYR A 65 14.75 12.51 -0.37
C TYR A 65 14.06 13.01 -1.63
N ARG A 66 14.54 12.56 -2.79
CA ARG A 66 13.82 12.72 -4.06
C ARG A 66 12.67 11.72 -4.09
N ILE A 67 11.45 12.22 -4.06
CA ILE A 67 10.27 11.40 -3.91
C ILE A 67 9.60 11.19 -5.25
N GLY A 68 9.32 9.92 -5.58
CA GLY A 68 8.46 9.50 -6.66
C GLY A 68 7.13 8.97 -6.15
N VAL A 69 6.07 9.12 -6.91
CA VAL A 69 4.77 8.53 -6.63
C VAL A 69 4.21 7.86 -7.87
N MET A 70 3.81 6.64 -7.70
CA MET A 70 3.00 5.88 -8.65
C MET A 70 1.56 5.89 -8.15
N GLU A 71 0.70 6.61 -8.87
CA GLU A 71 -0.73 6.73 -8.55
C GLU A 71 -1.50 5.69 -9.35
N ALA A 72 -2.08 4.71 -8.66
CA ALA A 72 -2.89 3.68 -9.28
C ALA A 72 -4.37 4.02 -9.14
N ASP A 73 -4.97 4.55 -10.19
CA ASP A 73 -6.41 4.79 -10.24
C ASP A 73 -7.04 4.17 -11.48
N VAL A 74 -8.34 3.97 -11.40
CA VAL A 74 -9.12 3.40 -12.51
C VAL A 74 -9.30 4.44 -13.62
N ASP A 75 -9.50 5.76 -13.27
CA ASP A 75 -9.90 6.75 -14.28
C ASP A 75 -9.73 8.25 -13.88
N SER A 76 -9.11 8.59 -12.72
CA SER A 76 -9.01 9.98 -12.24
C SER A 76 -7.57 10.48 -12.14
N ASP A 77 -7.33 11.74 -12.54
CA ASP A 77 -6.04 12.43 -12.43
C ASP A 77 -5.98 13.47 -11.28
N VAL A 78 -7.05 13.58 -10.48
CA VAL A 78 -7.18 14.61 -9.45
C VAL A 78 -6.17 14.41 -8.33
N ASP A 79 -5.97 13.17 -7.90
CA ASP A 79 -5.06 12.83 -6.81
C ASP A 79 -3.60 12.99 -7.25
N ALA A 80 -3.26 12.57 -8.48
CA ALA A 80 -1.93 12.75 -9.07
C ALA A 80 -1.48 14.22 -9.08
N LYS A 81 -2.39 15.15 -9.40
CA LYS A 81 -2.11 16.58 -9.40
C LYS A 81 -1.84 17.11 -7.99
N THR A 82 -2.66 16.70 -7.03
CA THR A 82 -2.50 17.08 -5.61
C THR A 82 -1.14 16.61 -5.05
N VAL A 83 -0.72 15.41 -5.42
CA VAL A 83 0.56 14.82 -5.02
C VAL A 83 1.75 15.53 -5.71
N ALA A 84 1.62 15.89 -6.99
CA ALA A 84 2.64 16.65 -7.72
C ALA A 84 2.85 18.03 -7.11
N ASP A 85 1.78 18.72 -6.72
CA ASP A 85 1.84 20.04 -6.06
C ASP A 85 2.55 19.97 -4.69
N ALA A 86 2.57 18.80 -4.04
CA ALA A 86 3.35 18.58 -2.82
C ALA A 86 4.87 18.48 -3.06
N GLY A 87 5.32 18.32 -4.30
CA GLY A 87 6.73 18.30 -4.70
C GLY A 87 7.30 16.92 -5.05
N ALA A 88 6.46 15.92 -5.26
CA ALA A 88 6.88 14.60 -5.76
C ALA A 88 6.90 14.55 -7.30
N LYS A 89 7.73 13.67 -7.85
CA LYS A 89 7.65 13.24 -9.25
C LYS A 89 6.55 12.19 -9.36
N VAL A 90 5.51 12.46 -10.15
CA VAL A 90 4.31 11.60 -10.19
C VAL A 90 4.16 10.93 -11.55
N ILE A 91 3.81 9.66 -11.54
CA ILE A 91 3.28 8.94 -12.70
C ILE A 91 1.93 8.34 -12.36
N GLN A 92 0.97 8.53 -13.24
CA GLN A 92 -0.32 7.87 -13.11
C GLN A 92 -0.33 6.58 -13.90
N LEU A 93 -0.81 5.52 -13.28
CA LEU A 93 -0.92 4.19 -13.86
C LEU A 93 -2.40 3.80 -13.98
N HIS A 94 -2.89 3.74 -15.20
CA HIS A 94 -4.23 3.24 -15.47
C HIS A 94 -4.22 1.71 -15.41
N THR A 95 -4.94 1.14 -14.45
CA THR A 95 -4.97 -0.32 -14.24
C THR A 95 -5.83 -1.06 -15.26
N GLY A 96 -6.51 -0.34 -16.18
CA GLY A 96 -7.37 -0.95 -17.18
C GLY A 96 -8.56 -1.72 -16.59
N GLY A 97 -9.04 -1.29 -15.42
CA GLY A 97 -10.15 -1.94 -14.70
C GLY A 97 -9.70 -3.00 -13.68
N SER A 98 -8.40 -3.22 -13.50
CA SER A 98 -7.89 -4.05 -12.40
C SER A 98 -8.10 -3.35 -11.06
N CYS A 99 -8.50 -4.14 -10.04
CA CYS A 99 -8.72 -3.66 -8.67
C CYS A 99 -7.45 -3.64 -7.81
N HIS A 100 -6.27 -3.81 -8.41
CA HIS A 100 -4.95 -3.82 -7.75
C HIS A 100 -3.84 -3.54 -8.76
N MET A 101 -2.67 -3.20 -8.25
CA MET A 101 -1.41 -3.23 -8.98
C MET A 101 -0.73 -4.57 -8.78
N ASP A 102 -0.12 -5.09 -9.83
CA ASP A 102 0.78 -6.24 -9.81
C ASP A 102 2.26 -5.83 -9.93
N ALA A 103 3.16 -6.81 -9.92
CA ALA A 103 4.58 -6.56 -9.97
C ALA A 103 5.07 -6.03 -11.33
N ASP A 104 4.49 -6.48 -12.46
CA ASP A 104 4.85 -5.96 -13.79
C ASP A 104 4.41 -4.51 -13.97
N MET A 105 3.18 -4.17 -13.55
CA MET A 105 2.70 -2.79 -13.53
C MET A 105 3.60 -1.91 -12.68
N THR A 106 4.03 -2.40 -11.50
CA THR A 106 4.94 -1.69 -10.59
C THR A 106 6.31 -1.46 -11.23
N ARG A 107 6.89 -2.45 -11.87
CA ARG A 107 8.16 -2.34 -12.59
C ARG A 107 8.07 -1.27 -13.69
N ARG A 108 7.03 -1.31 -14.51
CA ARG A 108 6.80 -0.32 -15.58
C ARG A 108 6.59 1.08 -15.02
N GLY A 109 5.92 1.21 -13.89
CA GLY A 109 5.76 2.49 -13.19
C GLY A 109 7.09 3.07 -12.71
N LEU A 110 7.96 2.23 -12.11
CA LEU A 110 9.29 2.63 -11.68
C LEU A 110 10.16 3.08 -12.86
N GLU A 111 10.15 2.34 -13.97
CA GLU A 111 10.86 2.72 -15.20
C GLU A 111 10.35 4.06 -15.75
N GLY A 112 9.03 4.28 -15.73
CA GLY A 112 8.40 5.54 -16.16
C GLY A 112 8.72 6.74 -15.27
N LEU A 113 8.93 6.52 -13.96
CA LEU A 113 9.41 7.55 -13.04
C LEU A 113 10.87 7.95 -13.31
N GLY A 114 11.67 7.06 -13.90
CA GLY A 114 13.12 7.26 -14.05
C GLY A 114 13.87 6.91 -12.76
N LEU A 115 14.51 5.75 -12.79
CA LEU A 115 15.14 5.13 -11.62
C LEU A 115 16.28 5.94 -10.99
N GLU A 116 16.94 6.81 -11.77
CA GLU A 116 18.03 7.65 -11.28
C GLU A 116 17.55 8.96 -10.61
N ASP A 117 16.26 9.25 -10.74
CA ASP A 117 15.70 10.54 -10.31
C ASP A 117 15.01 10.47 -8.95
N VAL A 118 14.87 9.28 -8.36
CA VAL A 118 14.11 9.06 -7.14
C VAL A 118 14.90 8.24 -6.10
N ASP A 119 14.69 8.53 -4.83
CA ASP A 119 15.27 7.82 -3.71
C ASP A 119 14.22 6.98 -2.98
N VAL A 120 13.01 7.53 -2.87
CA VAL A 120 11.86 6.91 -2.21
C VAL A 120 10.67 6.97 -3.15
N VAL A 121 10.02 5.84 -3.35
CA VAL A 121 8.81 5.76 -4.18
C VAL A 121 7.64 5.28 -3.33
N PHE A 122 6.52 5.95 -3.45
CA PHE A 122 5.25 5.49 -2.94
C PHE A 122 4.40 4.97 -4.08
N LEU A 123 3.89 3.76 -3.96
CA LEU A 123 2.81 3.25 -4.77
C LEU A 123 1.51 3.46 -4.00
N GLU A 124 0.71 4.44 -4.39
CA GLU A 124 -0.67 4.56 -3.93
C GLU A 124 -1.51 3.54 -4.69
N ASN A 125 -1.79 2.40 -4.04
CA ASN A 125 -2.51 1.30 -4.67
C ASN A 125 -4.01 1.59 -4.77
N VAL A 126 -4.70 0.90 -5.67
CA VAL A 126 -6.15 1.00 -5.84
C VAL A 126 -6.86 0.80 -4.50
N GLY A 127 -7.90 1.58 -4.24
CA GLY A 127 -8.69 1.49 -3.02
C GLY A 127 -9.42 0.16 -2.89
N ASN A 128 -8.80 -0.80 -2.17
CA ASN A 128 -9.32 -2.17 -1.99
C ASN A 128 -8.57 -2.85 -0.82
N LEU A 129 -9.27 -3.66 -0.02
CA LEU A 129 -8.67 -4.42 1.09
C LEU A 129 -8.47 -5.92 0.78
N VAL A 130 -8.81 -6.39 -0.41
CA VAL A 130 -8.71 -7.80 -0.82
C VAL A 130 -7.57 -7.98 -1.81
N CYS A 131 -7.75 -7.53 -3.04
CA CYS A 131 -6.82 -7.80 -4.14
C CYS A 131 -5.39 -7.29 -3.87
N PRO A 132 -5.15 -6.05 -3.37
CA PRO A 132 -3.79 -5.59 -3.08
C PRO A 132 -3.06 -6.39 -2.00
N ALA A 133 -3.78 -7.14 -1.16
CA ALA A 133 -3.18 -8.03 -0.17
C ALA A 133 -2.71 -9.36 -0.77
N GLU A 134 -3.31 -9.79 -1.87
CA GLU A 134 -2.98 -11.06 -2.54
C GLU A 134 -1.79 -10.94 -3.48
N PHE A 135 -1.54 -9.73 -4.05
CA PHE A 135 -0.50 -9.52 -5.06
C PHE A 135 0.69 -8.77 -4.48
N ASP A 136 1.83 -9.43 -4.51
CA ASP A 136 3.10 -8.82 -4.12
C ASP A 136 3.61 -7.92 -5.25
N VAL A 137 3.79 -6.64 -4.95
CA VAL A 137 4.32 -5.64 -5.89
C VAL A 137 5.84 -5.47 -5.82
N GLY A 138 6.53 -6.26 -5.00
CA GLY A 138 7.97 -6.16 -4.78
C GLY A 138 8.39 -5.00 -3.87
N ALA A 139 7.49 -4.39 -3.11
CA ALA A 139 7.79 -3.27 -2.23
C ALA A 139 8.68 -3.66 -1.03
N ASN A 140 9.50 -2.71 -0.55
CA ASN A 140 10.28 -2.85 0.67
C ASN A 140 9.39 -2.84 1.91
N LYS A 141 8.30 -2.07 1.89
CA LYS A 141 7.31 -2.00 2.95
C LYS A 141 5.90 -1.94 2.42
N ARG A 142 5.01 -2.70 3.06
CA ARG A 142 3.57 -2.68 2.85
C ARG A 142 2.93 -1.93 4.01
N VAL A 143 2.34 -0.78 3.70
CA VAL A 143 1.68 0.09 4.67
C VAL A 143 0.20 0.12 4.36
N MET A 144 -0.63 -0.22 5.35
CA MET A 144 -2.07 -0.11 5.19
C MET A 144 -2.64 1.02 6.03
N ILE A 145 -3.70 1.66 5.56
CA ILE A 145 -4.44 2.66 6.31
C ILE A 145 -5.83 2.11 6.61
N LEU A 146 -6.19 2.15 7.90
CA LEU A 146 -7.54 1.92 8.38
C LEU A 146 -8.03 3.22 9.02
N SER A 147 -9.04 3.85 8.44
CA SER A 147 -9.59 5.08 9.04
C SER A 147 -10.64 4.78 10.10
N VAL A 148 -10.71 5.62 11.13
CA VAL A 148 -11.70 5.51 12.21
C VAL A 148 -13.14 5.32 11.71
N PRO A 149 -13.63 6.07 10.69
CA PRO A 149 -14.99 5.86 10.17
C PRO A 149 -15.28 4.49 9.57
N GLU A 150 -14.25 3.70 9.24
CA GLU A 150 -14.43 2.37 8.66
C GLU A 150 -14.79 1.30 9.70
N GLY A 151 -14.50 1.56 10.97
CA GLY A 151 -14.77 0.65 12.10
C GLY A 151 -13.59 -0.26 12.47
N ASP A 152 -13.51 -0.61 13.75
CA ASP A 152 -12.45 -1.40 14.36
C ASP A 152 -12.53 -2.91 14.05
N ASP A 153 -13.61 -3.36 13.39
CA ASP A 153 -13.87 -4.74 13.04
C ASP A 153 -13.26 -5.19 11.69
N LYS A 154 -12.64 -4.26 10.95
CA LYS A 154 -12.00 -4.57 9.65
C LYS A 154 -10.97 -5.70 9.72
N PRO A 155 -10.15 -5.86 10.77
CA PRO A 155 -9.24 -7.00 10.88
C PRO A 155 -9.95 -8.36 10.87
N LEU A 156 -11.19 -8.42 11.35
CA LEU A 156 -12.00 -9.63 11.32
C LEU A 156 -12.58 -9.95 9.94
N LYS A 157 -12.84 -8.90 9.14
CA LYS A 157 -13.44 -9.01 7.80
C LYS A 157 -12.41 -9.24 6.69
N TYR A 158 -11.21 -8.67 6.85
CA TYR A 158 -10.14 -8.66 5.84
C TYR A 158 -8.80 -9.12 6.42
N PRO A 159 -8.72 -10.30 7.07
CA PRO A 159 -7.54 -10.70 7.85
C PRO A 159 -6.25 -10.73 7.05
N LEU A 160 -6.30 -11.08 5.74
CA LEU A 160 -5.11 -11.16 4.90
C LEU A 160 -4.40 -9.80 4.80
N MET A 161 -5.13 -8.70 4.60
CA MET A 161 -4.55 -7.35 4.52
C MET A 161 -3.70 -7.03 5.74
N PHE A 162 -4.18 -7.38 6.94
CA PHE A 162 -3.45 -7.14 8.19
C PHE A 162 -2.31 -8.14 8.40
N THR A 163 -2.42 -9.35 7.88
CA THR A 163 -1.35 -10.36 7.98
C THR A 163 -0.14 -9.99 7.12
N VAL A 164 -0.36 -9.45 5.92
CA VAL A 164 0.72 -9.17 4.97
C VAL A 164 1.35 -7.80 5.12
N SER A 165 0.74 -6.89 5.88
CA SER A 165 1.24 -5.51 6.04
C SER A 165 2.33 -5.42 7.11
N ASP A 166 3.36 -4.60 6.87
CA ASP A 166 4.41 -4.30 7.86
C ASP A 166 3.98 -3.24 8.88
N CYS A 167 3.10 -2.34 8.43
CA CYS A 167 2.65 -1.20 9.21
C CYS A 167 1.18 -0.88 8.95
N MET A 168 0.47 -0.47 10.00
CA MET A 168 -0.88 0.04 9.94
C MET A 168 -0.93 1.47 10.48
N LEU A 169 -1.51 2.38 9.71
CA LEU A 169 -1.89 3.71 10.17
C LEU A 169 -3.40 3.69 10.51
N ILE A 170 -3.75 3.89 11.76
CA ILE A 170 -5.14 4.19 12.13
C ILE A 170 -5.36 5.66 11.84
N GLY A 171 -5.98 5.94 10.69
CA GLY A 171 -6.15 7.29 10.17
C GLY A 171 -7.41 7.99 10.69
N LYS A 172 -7.44 9.32 10.51
CA LYS A 172 -8.58 10.18 10.89
C LYS A 172 -8.92 10.11 12.39
N ILE A 173 -7.91 10.04 13.26
CA ILE A 173 -8.15 10.01 14.71
C ILE A 173 -8.82 11.29 15.23
N ASP A 174 -8.71 12.40 14.50
CA ASP A 174 -9.33 13.67 14.80
C ASP A 174 -10.87 13.62 14.81
N VAL A 175 -11.48 12.64 14.15
CA VAL A 175 -12.93 12.43 14.16
C VAL A 175 -13.35 11.31 15.13
N ALA A 176 -12.43 10.67 15.83
CA ALA A 176 -12.74 9.59 16.77
C ALA A 176 -13.85 9.91 17.79
N PRO A 177 -13.97 11.13 18.31
CA PRO A 177 -15.04 11.46 19.26
C PRO A 177 -16.47 11.30 18.74
N VAL A 178 -16.67 11.23 17.42
CA VAL A 178 -17.99 11.09 16.79
C VAL A 178 -18.26 9.71 16.22
N PHE A 179 -17.29 8.79 16.37
CA PHE A 179 -17.40 7.39 15.90
C PHE A 179 -17.23 6.42 17.07
N ASP A 180 -17.94 5.31 17.01
CA ASP A 180 -17.72 4.18 17.92
C ASP A 180 -16.56 3.32 17.38
N PHE A 181 -15.33 3.68 17.79
CA PHE A 181 -14.11 2.98 17.39
C PHE A 181 -13.29 2.60 18.62
N ASP A 182 -13.19 1.31 18.88
CA ASP A 182 -12.35 0.78 19.97
C ASP A 182 -10.92 0.54 19.49
N PHE A 183 -10.04 1.51 19.77
CA PHE A 183 -8.61 1.44 19.41
C PHE A 183 -7.91 0.24 20.02
N LYS A 184 -8.24 -0.11 21.27
CA LYS A 184 -7.63 -1.24 21.97
C LYS A 184 -8.05 -2.55 21.32
N ALA A 185 -9.34 -2.75 21.09
CA ALA A 185 -9.85 -3.95 20.45
C ALA A 185 -9.30 -4.10 19.01
N CYS A 186 -9.21 -3.00 18.26
CA CYS A 186 -8.64 -2.99 16.92
C CYS A 186 -7.18 -3.49 16.93
N LYS A 187 -6.33 -2.87 17.77
CA LYS A 187 -4.92 -3.26 17.91
C LYS A 187 -4.76 -4.72 18.36
N GLU A 188 -5.53 -5.17 19.34
CA GLU A 188 -5.48 -6.56 19.79
C GLU A 188 -5.84 -7.56 18.68
N ARG A 189 -6.84 -7.25 17.85
CA ARG A 189 -7.22 -8.06 16.69
C ARG A 189 -6.09 -8.13 15.66
N VAL A 190 -5.49 -7.00 15.35
CA VAL A 190 -4.37 -6.90 14.40
C VAL A 190 -3.15 -7.65 14.89
N LEU A 191 -2.74 -7.45 16.14
CA LEU A 191 -1.55 -8.10 16.71
C LEU A 191 -1.72 -9.62 16.89
N LYS A 192 -2.96 -10.14 16.93
CA LYS A 192 -3.21 -11.58 16.85
C LYS A 192 -2.96 -12.14 15.45
N LEU A 193 -3.18 -11.36 14.39
CA LEU A 193 -2.92 -11.75 13.01
C LEU A 193 -1.46 -11.57 12.62
N ASN A 194 -0.86 -10.47 13.09
CA ASN A 194 0.52 -10.09 12.79
C ASN A 194 1.17 -9.44 14.02
N PRO A 195 1.85 -10.22 14.87
CA PRO A 195 2.47 -9.72 16.10
C PRO A 195 3.57 -8.66 15.89
N ASP A 196 4.18 -8.64 14.71
CA ASP A 196 5.29 -7.73 14.37
C ASP A 196 4.84 -6.42 13.73
N MET A 197 3.54 -6.26 13.45
CA MET A 197 2.99 -5.07 12.80
C MET A 197 3.22 -3.81 13.64
N LYS A 198 3.76 -2.78 13.01
CA LYS A 198 3.82 -1.44 13.61
C LYS A 198 2.50 -0.72 13.42
N ILE A 199 2.00 -0.10 14.47
CA ILE A 199 0.69 0.57 14.47
C ILE A 199 0.89 2.00 14.95
N PHE A 200 0.44 2.97 14.14
CA PHE A 200 0.44 4.39 14.47
C PHE A 200 -0.98 4.94 14.38
N GLU A 201 -1.35 5.77 15.33
CA GLU A 201 -2.61 6.52 15.34
C GLU A 201 -2.33 7.91 14.79
N VAL A 202 -2.95 8.29 13.66
CA VAL A 202 -2.58 9.51 12.94
C VAL A 202 -3.78 10.33 12.47
N SER A 203 -3.61 11.66 12.48
CA SER A 203 -4.46 12.57 11.72
C SER A 203 -3.66 13.24 10.63
N ALA A 204 -3.88 12.85 9.37
CA ALA A 204 -3.24 13.50 8.24
C ALA A 204 -3.67 14.96 8.10
N LEU A 205 -4.87 15.29 8.53
CA LEU A 205 -5.39 16.66 8.49
C LEU A 205 -4.72 17.57 9.54
N LYS A 206 -4.65 17.11 10.82
CA LYS A 206 -4.13 17.92 11.93
C LYS A 206 -2.64 17.73 12.18
N GLY A 207 -2.08 16.56 11.83
CA GLY A 207 -0.69 16.20 12.06
C GLY A 207 -0.44 15.39 13.32
N ASP A 208 -1.48 15.10 14.10
CA ASP A 208 -1.36 14.31 15.32
C ASP A 208 -0.80 12.92 14.99
N GLY A 209 0.18 12.42 15.74
CA GLY A 209 0.82 11.12 15.60
C GLY A 209 1.74 10.97 14.37
N PHE A 210 1.89 12.03 13.55
CA PHE A 210 2.69 11.94 12.31
C PHE A 210 4.19 11.88 12.54
N GLU A 211 4.70 12.46 13.63
CA GLU A 211 6.13 12.47 13.94
C GLU A 211 6.67 11.05 14.10
N GLU A 212 5.97 10.21 14.86
CA GLU A 212 6.37 8.81 15.11
C GLU A 212 6.33 7.97 13.82
N TRP A 213 5.32 8.19 12.97
CA TRP A 213 5.22 7.57 11.65
C TRP A 213 6.41 7.95 10.76
N ILE A 214 6.73 9.24 10.65
CA ILE A 214 7.83 9.75 9.81
C ILE A 214 9.18 9.27 10.35
N GLU A 215 9.38 9.25 11.65
CA GLU A 215 10.60 8.72 12.26
C GLU A 215 10.79 7.24 11.91
N TRP A 216 9.76 6.41 12.12
CA TRP A 216 9.81 4.99 11.78
C TRP A 216 10.09 4.78 10.28
N LEU A 217 9.39 5.49 9.41
CA LEU A 217 9.57 5.37 7.97
C LEU A 217 10.99 5.76 7.55
N THR A 218 11.50 6.85 8.09
CA THR A 218 12.89 7.31 7.85
C THR A 218 13.89 6.23 8.25
N GLN A 219 13.73 5.61 9.42
CA GLN A 219 14.59 4.51 9.86
C GLN A 219 14.52 3.31 8.90
N GLN A 220 13.33 2.97 8.35
CA GLN A 220 13.19 1.90 7.36
C GLN A 220 13.91 2.23 6.05
N ILE A 221 13.78 3.46 5.56
CA ILE A 221 14.47 3.94 4.37
C ILE A 221 15.99 3.82 4.56
N GLU A 222 16.53 4.31 5.66
CA GLU A 222 17.98 4.33 5.91
C GLU A 222 18.59 2.94 6.09
N ARG A 223 17.83 1.98 6.63
CA ARG A 223 18.28 0.58 6.78
C ARG A 223 18.34 -0.20 5.46
N ASN A 224 17.60 0.24 4.45
CA ASN A 224 17.43 -0.49 3.18
C ASN A 224 18.09 0.21 1.99
N ARG A 225 18.82 1.28 2.21
CA ARG A 225 19.64 2.02 1.22
C ARG A 225 21.13 1.79 1.44
#